data_6cef640aa281c8b064960ac64a63e744
#
_entry.id   6cef640aa281c8b064960ac64a63e744
#
_cell.length_a   1.000
_cell.length_b   1.000
_cell.length_c   1.000
_cell.angle_alpha   90.00
_cell.angle_beta   90.00
_cell.angle_gamma   90.00
#
_symmetry.space_group_name_H-M   'P 1'
#
loop_
_entity.id
_entity.type
_entity.pdbx_description
1 polymer ?
#
loop_
_entity_poly.entity_id
_entity_poly.type
_entity_poly.pdbx_seq_one_letter_code
_entity_poly.pdbx_strand_id
1 'polypeptide(L)'
;MHERTFTGSAGDLYPELTVPGGLREALAGEAARRGHGAGPMDPVEGYDPAVAACSTRGEARFAVYATNADEREFRIEISAGSGWPWGAFGSTDDLAVVDAVLHAWRDGAPIDQLRREWTLLAADPLDAAPPGRVVSTAWRLTLERSPVIRLGDAEVAEALYAQPTLRVFFPFPSHGAFSLLTSTKDPFYEEVPRVVPSGDGLWNVVLHWSRWSPQTPSRVLGSRLSAREAAALVAANVPAGSGPAIEGGWPHPTPGCR
;
A
#
# COMPACT_ATOMS: atom_id res chain seq x y z
N MET A 1 -2.89 8.71 14.24
CA MET A 1 -4.05 8.29 13.43
C MET A 1 -4.84 9.56 13.16
N HIS A 2 -4.59 10.21 12.01
CA HIS A 2 -5.38 11.36 11.60
C HIS A 2 -6.59 10.84 10.83
N GLU A 3 -7.74 10.86 11.49
CA GLU A 3 -9.03 10.82 10.80
C GLU A 3 -9.05 11.98 9.80
N ARG A 4 -8.87 11.67 8.53
CA ARG A 4 -9.28 12.59 7.47
C ARG A 4 -10.80 12.54 7.40
N THR A 5 -11.45 13.28 8.27
CA THR A 5 -12.87 13.57 8.16
C THR A 5 -13.07 14.37 6.87
N PHE A 6 -13.88 13.85 5.97
CA PHE A 6 -14.37 14.60 4.83
C PHE A 6 -15.12 15.81 5.35
N THR A 7 -14.52 17.00 5.31
CA THR A 7 -15.13 18.25 5.73
C THR A 7 -15.69 19.01 4.53
N GLY A 8 -16.98 19.32 4.58
CA GLY A 8 -17.66 20.37 3.81
C GLY A 8 -17.82 20.19 2.30
N SER A 9 -16.80 19.97 1.52
CA SER A 9 -16.88 19.87 0.04
C SER A 9 -17.05 18.43 -0.51
N ALA A 10 -16.82 17.43 0.31
CA ALA A 10 -16.89 16.03 -0.14
C ALA A 10 -18.32 15.57 -0.45
N GLY A 11 -19.32 16.10 0.23
CA GLY A 11 -20.74 15.81 -0.08
C GLY A 11 -21.16 16.29 -1.46
N ASP A 12 -20.55 17.37 -1.96
CA ASP A 12 -20.83 17.90 -3.30
C ASP A 12 -20.15 17.05 -4.38
N LEU A 13 -18.95 16.54 -4.11
CA LEU A 13 -18.19 15.68 -5.04
C LEU A 13 -18.72 14.24 -5.08
N TYR A 14 -19.23 13.75 -3.97
CA TYR A 14 -19.68 12.36 -3.79
C TYR A 14 -21.07 12.31 -3.17
N PRO A 15 -22.12 12.85 -3.83
CA PRO A 15 -23.47 12.90 -3.26
C PRO A 15 -24.01 11.51 -2.90
N GLU A 16 -23.61 10.47 -3.64
CA GLU A 16 -23.99 9.09 -3.39
C GLU A 16 -23.35 8.51 -2.11
N LEU A 17 -22.29 9.09 -1.58
CA LEU A 17 -21.65 8.64 -0.34
C LEU A 17 -22.28 9.26 0.93
N THR A 18 -23.21 10.19 0.76
CA THR A 18 -23.94 10.81 1.88
C THR A 18 -25.02 9.91 2.47
N VAL A 19 -25.34 8.80 1.80
CA VAL A 19 -26.29 7.80 2.30
C VAL A 19 -25.70 7.00 3.47
N PRO A 20 -26.53 6.52 4.41
CA PRO A 20 -26.06 5.59 5.44
C PRO A 20 -25.40 4.37 4.81
N GLY A 21 -24.15 4.05 5.24
CA GLY A 21 -23.37 2.96 4.66
C GLY A 21 -22.37 3.40 3.57
N GLY A 22 -22.41 4.68 3.15
CA GLY A 22 -21.38 5.32 2.30
C GLY A 22 -21.12 4.57 1.00
N LEU A 23 -19.85 4.39 0.68
CA LEU A 23 -19.39 3.79 -0.58
C LEU A 23 -19.95 2.38 -0.82
N ARG A 24 -20.10 1.60 0.22
CA ARG A 24 -20.68 0.26 0.12
C ARG A 24 -22.14 0.27 -0.38
N GLU A 25 -22.97 1.14 0.21
CA GLU A 25 -24.37 1.27 -0.20
C GLU A 25 -24.49 1.94 -1.57
N ALA A 26 -23.61 2.88 -1.89
CA ALA A 26 -23.54 3.49 -3.20
C ALA A 26 -23.24 2.44 -4.30
N LEU A 27 -22.29 1.55 -4.07
CA LEU A 27 -22.01 0.42 -4.98
C LEU A 27 -23.17 -0.57 -5.06
N ALA A 28 -23.83 -0.85 -3.93
CA ALA A 28 -25.03 -1.71 -3.93
C ALA A 28 -26.17 -1.10 -4.75
N GLY A 29 -26.38 0.19 -4.64
CA GLY A 29 -27.35 0.93 -5.45
C GLY A 29 -27.00 0.92 -6.93
N GLU A 30 -25.73 1.06 -7.30
CA GLU A 30 -25.27 0.99 -8.69
C GLU A 30 -25.48 -0.39 -9.28
N ALA A 31 -25.09 -1.44 -8.57
CA ALA A 31 -25.31 -2.83 -8.97
C ALA A 31 -26.80 -3.14 -9.21
N ALA A 32 -27.67 -2.68 -8.31
CA ALA A 32 -29.12 -2.85 -8.46
C ALA A 32 -29.68 -2.12 -9.69
N ARG A 33 -29.19 -0.91 -9.99
CA ARG A 33 -29.58 -0.17 -11.21
C ARG A 33 -29.17 -0.90 -12.49
N ARG A 34 -28.09 -1.64 -12.44
CA ARG A 34 -27.56 -2.44 -13.57
C ARG A 34 -28.12 -3.85 -13.63
N GLY A 35 -28.95 -4.23 -12.68
CA GLY A 35 -29.67 -5.51 -12.67
C GLY A 35 -28.84 -6.70 -12.17
N HIS A 36 -27.78 -6.46 -11.42
CA HIS A 36 -26.99 -7.52 -10.79
C HIS A 36 -26.87 -7.32 -9.27
N GLY A 37 -26.44 -8.34 -8.55
CA GLY A 37 -26.25 -8.27 -7.11
C GLY A 37 -24.93 -7.57 -6.76
N ALA A 38 -24.97 -6.67 -5.79
CA ALA A 38 -23.76 -6.00 -5.30
C ALA A 38 -22.72 -6.98 -4.72
N GLY A 39 -23.19 -8.13 -4.23
CA GLY A 39 -22.36 -9.08 -3.47
C GLY A 39 -21.81 -8.48 -2.16
N PRO A 40 -21.09 -9.26 -1.36
CA PRO A 40 -20.56 -8.79 -0.09
C PRO A 40 -19.45 -7.74 -0.29
N MET A 41 -19.52 -6.65 0.48
CA MET A 41 -18.49 -5.64 0.60
C MET A 41 -18.19 -5.42 2.08
N ASP A 42 -16.93 -5.48 2.43
CA ASP A 42 -16.44 -5.27 3.79
C ASP A 42 -15.81 -3.88 3.92
N PRO A 43 -15.75 -3.30 5.12
CA PRO A 43 -14.96 -2.09 5.35
C PRO A 43 -13.47 -2.39 5.16
N VAL A 44 -12.72 -1.40 4.71
CA VAL A 44 -11.26 -1.47 4.65
C VAL A 44 -10.70 -1.12 6.03
N GLU A 45 -9.90 -2.01 6.61
CA GLU A 45 -9.28 -1.78 7.91
C GLU A 45 -8.43 -0.49 7.91
N GLY A 46 -8.65 0.36 8.90
CA GLY A 46 -7.92 1.64 9.05
C GLY A 46 -8.48 2.79 8.20
N TYR A 47 -9.56 2.58 7.48
CA TYR A 47 -10.24 3.62 6.69
C TYR A 47 -11.66 3.86 7.20
N ASP A 48 -12.18 5.07 6.92
CA ASP A 48 -13.58 5.38 7.13
C ASP A 48 -14.46 4.52 6.19
N PRO A 49 -15.42 3.73 6.71
CA PRO A 49 -16.30 2.91 5.89
C PRO A 49 -17.17 3.71 4.89
N ALA A 50 -17.34 5.02 5.14
CA ALA A 50 -18.07 5.88 4.21
C ALA A 50 -17.33 6.07 2.88
N VAL A 51 -16.00 5.93 2.86
CA VAL A 51 -15.15 6.26 1.71
C VAL A 51 -14.31 5.11 1.20
N ALA A 52 -14.33 3.97 1.88
CA ALA A 52 -13.55 2.80 1.47
C ALA A 52 -14.33 1.51 1.67
N ALA A 53 -14.24 0.62 0.68
CA ALA A 53 -14.87 -0.69 0.72
C ALA A 53 -14.00 -1.73 0.02
N CYS A 54 -14.10 -2.98 0.43
CA CYS A 54 -13.39 -4.07 -0.23
C CYS A 54 -14.26 -5.33 -0.39
N SER A 55 -13.85 -6.18 -1.30
CA SER A 55 -14.40 -7.52 -1.50
C SER A 55 -13.26 -8.52 -1.62
N THR A 56 -13.47 -9.74 -1.14
CA THR A 56 -12.46 -10.81 -1.17
C THR A 56 -12.96 -12.00 -2.00
N ARG A 57 -12.04 -12.66 -2.68
CA ARG A 57 -12.27 -13.90 -3.44
C ARG A 57 -11.07 -14.83 -3.23
N GLY A 58 -11.18 -15.74 -2.26
CA GLY A 58 -10.04 -16.49 -1.76
C GLY A 58 -9.01 -15.54 -1.13
N GLU A 59 -7.77 -15.59 -1.60
CA GLU A 59 -6.74 -14.65 -1.16
C GLU A 59 -6.73 -13.32 -1.95
N ALA A 60 -7.42 -13.29 -3.07
CA ALA A 60 -7.51 -12.09 -3.90
C ALA A 60 -8.43 -11.05 -3.28
N ARG A 61 -8.07 -9.78 -3.42
CA ARG A 61 -8.82 -8.65 -2.87
C ARG A 61 -9.05 -7.58 -3.94
N PHE A 62 -10.27 -7.06 -3.96
CA PHE A 62 -10.63 -5.83 -4.65
C PHE A 62 -10.90 -4.77 -3.60
N ALA A 63 -10.25 -3.62 -3.68
CA ALA A 63 -10.52 -2.49 -2.81
C ALA A 63 -10.80 -1.23 -3.62
N VAL A 64 -11.67 -0.39 -3.11
CA VAL A 64 -12.00 0.90 -3.71
C VAL A 64 -12.04 1.97 -2.64
N TYR A 65 -11.57 3.17 -3.01
CA TYR A 65 -11.46 4.32 -2.13
C TYR A 65 -11.94 5.57 -2.87
N ALA A 66 -12.76 6.38 -2.21
CA ALA A 66 -12.95 7.76 -2.60
C ALA A 66 -11.78 8.58 -2.03
N THR A 67 -10.88 9.08 -2.88
CA THR A 67 -9.53 9.47 -2.42
C THR A 67 -9.28 10.95 -2.36
N ASN A 68 -10.06 11.78 -3.04
CA ASN A 68 -9.71 13.18 -3.18
C ASN A 68 -10.78 14.12 -2.62
N ALA A 69 -10.33 15.23 -2.05
CA ALA A 69 -11.17 16.30 -1.57
C ALA A 69 -11.40 17.41 -2.61
N ASP A 70 -10.57 17.47 -3.66
CA ASP A 70 -10.57 18.54 -4.65
C ASP A 70 -11.20 18.11 -5.98
N GLU A 71 -11.11 16.83 -6.30
CA GLU A 71 -11.69 16.23 -7.51
C GLU A 71 -12.35 14.92 -7.17
N ARG A 72 -13.41 14.58 -7.91
CA ARG A 72 -14.08 13.28 -7.78
C ARG A 72 -13.17 12.18 -8.33
N GLU A 73 -12.75 11.26 -7.48
CA GLU A 73 -11.91 10.14 -7.87
C GLU A 73 -12.19 8.89 -7.01
N PHE A 74 -12.51 7.79 -7.66
CA PHE A 74 -12.53 6.44 -7.07
C PHE A 74 -11.26 5.71 -7.47
N ARG A 75 -10.42 5.41 -6.52
CA ARG A 75 -9.23 4.59 -6.72
C ARG A 75 -9.58 3.11 -6.55
N ILE A 76 -9.20 2.30 -7.52
CA ILE A 76 -9.38 0.85 -7.55
C ILE A 76 -8.03 0.18 -7.33
N GLU A 77 -8.00 -0.83 -6.46
CA GLU A 77 -6.83 -1.68 -6.20
C GLU A 77 -7.26 -3.15 -6.23
N ILE A 78 -6.60 -3.96 -7.05
CA ILE A 78 -6.87 -5.39 -7.19
C ILE A 78 -5.58 -6.15 -6.89
N SER A 79 -5.59 -7.00 -5.88
CA SER A 79 -4.46 -7.87 -5.54
C SER A 79 -4.80 -9.33 -5.78
N ALA A 80 -3.80 -10.13 -6.17
CA ALA A 80 -3.93 -11.58 -6.34
C ALA A 80 -3.77 -12.36 -5.02
N GLY A 81 -3.38 -11.67 -3.93
CA GLY A 81 -3.15 -12.25 -2.61
C GLY A 81 -3.30 -11.21 -1.51
N SER A 82 -2.94 -11.55 -0.27
CA SER A 82 -3.03 -10.66 0.88
C SER A 82 -1.96 -9.56 0.79
N GLY A 83 -2.29 -8.41 0.24
CA GLY A 83 -1.44 -7.23 0.35
C GLY A 83 -0.83 -6.74 -0.97
N TRP A 84 0.19 -5.91 -0.82
CA TRP A 84 0.99 -5.29 -1.87
C TRP A 84 2.11 -6.24 -2.36
N PRO A 85 2.54 -6.28 -3.64
CA PRO A 85 2.09 -5.40 -4.71
C PRO A 85 0.70 -5.77 -5.27
N TRP A 86 0.01 -4.78 -5.83
CA TRP A 86 -1.30 -4.98 -6.46
C TRP A 86 -1.11 -5.50 -7.90
N GLY A 87 -1.91 -6.48 -8.28
CA GLY A 87 -1.92 -6.98 -9.66
C GLY A 87 -2.45 -5.96 -10.67
N ALA A 88 -3.36 -5.07 -10.23
CA ALA A 88 -3.82 -3.93 -11.01
C ALA A 88 -4.29 -2.80 -10.10
N PHE A 89 -4.13 -1.57 -10.56
CA PHE A 89 -4.68 -0.38 -9.92
C PHE A 89 -5.10 0.65 -10.97
N GLY A 90 -6.00 1.53 -10.60
CA GLY A 90 -6.47 2.61 -11.46
C GLY A 90 -7.39 3.56 -10.75
N SER A 91 -7.84 4.58 -11.44
CA SER A 91 -8.85 5.50 -10.91
C SER A 91 -9.85 5.92 -11.97
N THR A 92 -11.03 6.31 -11.51
CA THR A 92 -12.13 6.84 -12.32
C THR A 92 -12.97 7.78 -11.48
N ASP A 93 -13.65 8.71 -12.11
CA ASP A 93 -14.68 9.56 -11.49
C ASP A 93 -16.08 8.93 -11.54
N ASP A 94 -16.25 7.81 -12.25
CA ASP A 94 -17.52 7.14 -12.47
C ASP A 94 -17.69 5.88 -11.61
N LEU A 95 -18.62 5.93 -10.67
CA LEU A 95 -18.97 4.79 -9.81
C LEU A 95 -19.52 3.59 -10.61
N ALA A 96 -20.16 3.84 -11.76
CA ALA A 96 -20.65 2.78 -12.63
C ALA A 96 -19.52 1.97 -13.26
N VAL A 97 -18.38 2.60 -13.53
CA VAL A 97 -17.17 1.91 -13.99
C VAL A 97 -16.57 1.08 -12.86
N VAL A 98 -16.53 1.61 -11.62
CA VAL A 98 -16.07 0.84 -10.45
C VAL A 98 -16.90 -0.42 -10.28
N ASP A 99 -18.24 -0.29 -10.33
CA ASP A 99 -19.15 -1.43 -10.20
C ASP A 99 -18.96 -2.46 -11.31
N ALA A 100 -18.79 -2.02 -12.56
CA ALA A 100 -18.55 -2.93 -13.70
C ALA A 100 -17.25 -3.73 -13.53
N VAL A 101 -16.16 -3.09 -13.10
CA VAL A 101 -14.88 -3.76 -12.84
C VAL A 101 -15.03 -4.75 -11.69
N LEU A 102 -15.68 -4.34 -10.58
CA LEU A 102 -15.94 -5.19 -9.42
C LEU A 102 -16.76 -6.43 -9.79
N HIS A 103 -17.82 -6.24 -10.59
CA HIS A 103 -18.68 -7.34 -11.03
C HIS A 103 -17.89 -8.35 -11.88
N ALA A 104 -17.18 -7.90 -12.91
CA ALA A 104 -16.35 -8.76 -13.75
C ALA A 104 -15.28 -9.49 -12.92
N TRP A 105 -14.64 -8.80 -11.96
CA TRP A 105 -13.67 -9.43 -11.07
C TRP A 105 -14.32 -10.52 -10.20
N ARG A 106 -15.51 -10.30 -9.66
CA ARG A 106 -16.26 -11.30 -8.90
C ARG A 106 -16.66 -12.50 -9.73
N ASP A 107 -17.04 -12.29 -10.99
CA ASP A 107 -17.38 -13.33 -11.94
C ASP A 107 -16.18 -14.18 -12.38
N GLY A 108 -14.99 -13.85 -11.88
CA GLY A 108 -13.80 -14.65 -12.10
C GLY A 108 -12.89 -14.13 -13.19
N ALA A 109 -13.15 -12.96 -13.78
CA ALA A 109 -12.25 -12.39 -14.77
C ALA A 109 -10.82 -12.29 -14.22
N PRO A 110 -9.81 -12.82 -14.93
CA PRO A 110 -8.41 -12.68 -14.55
C PRO A 110 -7.95 -11.23 -14.68
N ILE A 111 -6.99 -10.81 -13.86
CA ILE A 111 -6.48 -9.43 -13.82
C ILE A 111 -6.05 -8.94 -15.21
N ASP A 112 -5.40 -9.77 -15.98
CA ASP A 112 -4.98 -9.41 -17.36
C ASP A 112 -6.16 -9.16 -18.31
N GLN A 113 -7.30 -9.83 -18.11
CA GLN A 113 -8.52 -9.54 -18.85
C GLN A 113 -9.08 -8.19 -18.41
N LEU A 114 -9.21 -7.96 -17.11
CA LEU A 114 -9.69 -6.68 -16.58
C LEU A 114 -8.87 -5.50 -17.11
N ARG A 115 -7.54 -5.62 -17.15
CA ARG A 115 -6.65 -4.59 -17.69
C ARG A 115 -6.80 -4.36 -19.19
N ARG A 116 -7.18 -5.38 -19.95
CA ARG A 116 -7.48 -5.22 -21.40
C ARG A 116 -8.82 -4.54 -21.63
N GLU A 117 -9.81 -4.84 -20.81
CA GLU A 117 -11.17 -4.30 -20.95
C GLU A 117 -11.30 -2.88 -20.38
N TRP A 118 -10.60 -2.59 -19.29
CA TRP A 118 -10.58 -1.27 -18.65
C TRP A 118 -9.18 -0.66 -18.69
N THR A 119 -8.97 0.24 -19.66
CA THR A 119 -7.67 0.91 -19.87
C THR A 119 -7.24 1.81 -18.71
N LEU A 120 -8.16 2.14 -17.80
CA LEU A 120 -7.84 2.81 -16.54
C LEU A 120 -7.01 1.93 -15.59
N LEU A 121 -7.07 0.59 -15.74
CA LEU A 121 -6.33 -0.33 -14.89
C LEU A 121 -4.91 -0.55 -15.43
N ALA A 122 -3.93 -0.05 -14.72
CA ALA A 122 -2.52 -0.30 -14.99
C ALA A 122 -2.01 -1.55 -14.25
N ALA A 123 -0.96 -2.17 -14.78
CA ALA A 123 -0.19 -3.16 -14.03
C ALA A 123 0.52 -2.49 -12.86
N ASP A 124 0.66 -3.20 -11.75
CA ASP A 124 1.69 -2.83 -10.80
C ASP A 124 3.06 -3.04 -11.46
N PRO A 125 3.87 -1.99 -11.58
CA PRO A 125 5.20 -2.10 -12.19
C PRO A 125 6.12 -3.10 -11.46
N LEU A 126 5.82 -3.43 -10.21
CA LEU A 126 6.57 -4.40 -9.43
C LEU A 126 6.20 -5.83 -9.80
N ASP A 127 4.90 -6.11 -10.06
CA ASP A 127 4.46 -7.39 -10.59
C ASP A 127 4.97 -7.64 -12.02
N ALA A 128 5.16 -6.56 -12.80
CA ALA A 128 5.72 -6.61 -14.14
C ALA A 128 7.26 -6.64 -14.15
N ALA A 129 7.92 -6.46 -13.00
CA ALA A 129 9.38 -6.45 -12.93
C ALA A 129 9.95 -7.85 -13.23
N PRO A 130 10.99 -7.95 -14.07
CA PRO A 130 11.67 -9.21 -14.29
C PRO A 130 12.23 -9.80 -12.97
N PRO A 131 12.34 -11.13 -12.86
CA PRO A 131 13.00 -11.77 -11.72
C PRO A 131 14.39 -11.17 -11.45
N GLY A 132 14.71 -10.93 -10.20
CA GLY A 132 15.95 -10.26 -9.77
C GLY A 132 15.95 -8.73 -9.95
N ARG A 133 14.83 -8.14 -10.38
CA ARG A 133 14.71 -6.69 -10.60
C ARG A 133 13.66 -5.98 -9.73
N VAL A 134 12.92 -6.72 -8.92
CA VAL A 134 11.83 -6.14 -8.10
C VAL A 134 12.36 -5.05 -7.17
N VAL A 135 13.45 -5.29 -6.45
CA VAL A 135 14.06 -4.30 -5.53
C VAL A 135 14.53 -3.06 -6.27
N SER A 136 15.25 -3.23 -7.39
CA SER A 136 15.75 -2.08 -8.17
C SER A 136 14.60 -1.30 -8.82
N THR A 137 13.55 -1.98 -9.24
CA THR A 137 12.33 -1.34 -9.77
C THR A 137 11.61 -0.56 -8.65
N ALA A 138 11.48 -1.12 -7.46
CA ALA A 138 10.88 -0.45 -6.31
C ALA A 138 11.64 0.84 -5.94
N TRP A 139 12.96 0.79 -5.88
CA TRP A 139 13.78 1.98 -5.65
C TRP A 139 13.59 3.03 -6.74
N ARG A 140 13.60 2.64 -8.01
CA ARG A 140 13.36 3.56 -9.12
C ARG A 140 12.01 4.26 -8.98
N LEU A 141 10.93 3.50 -8.76
CA LEU A 141 9.58 4.04 -8.58
C LEU A 141 9.48 4.97 -7.37
N THR A 142 10.16 4.62 -6.27
CA THR A 142 10.21 5.46 -5.07
C THR A 142 10.88 6.80 -5.34
N LEU A 143 12.01 6.80 -6.04
CA LEU A 143 12.78 8.00 -6.37
C LEU A 143 12.09 8.85 -7.45
N GLU A 144 11.42 8.23 -8.42
CA GLU A 144 10.61 8.89 -9.45
C GLU A 144 9.29 9.46 -8.91
N ARG A 145 9.02 9.29 -7.63
CA ARG A 145 7.75 9.72 -6.99
C ARG A 145 6.54 9.16 -7.72
N SER A 146 6.62 7.92 -8.16
CA SER A 146 5.51 7.25 -8.81
C SER A 146 4.23 7.38 -7.96
N PRO A 147 3.08 7.66 -8.58
CA PRO A 147 1.79 7.66 -7.86
C PRO A 147 1.48 6.35 -7.14
N VAL A 148 2.11 5.25 -7.53
CA VAL A 148 2.02 3.94 -6.87
C VAL A 148 2.69 3.96 -5.48
N ILE A 149 3.72 4.81 -5.27
CA ILE A 149 4.53 4.86 -4.04
C ILE A 149 4.49 6.29 -3.44
N ARG A 150 3.33 6.92 -3.38
CA ARG A 150 3.14 8.32 -2.96
C ARG A 150 3.40 8.61 -1.47
N LEU A 151 3.72 7.64 -0.64
CA LEU A 151 3.63 7.79 0.81
C LEU A 151 4.98 8.10 1.51
N GLY A 152 6.07 8.25 0.78
CA GLY A 152 7.38 8.56 1.33
C GLY A 152 7.82 10.01 1.09
N ASP A 153 8.59 10.58 2.02
CA ASP A 153 9.31 11.82 1.80
C ASP A 153 10.49 11.58 0.84
N ALA A 154 10.57 12.39 -0.23
CA ALA A 154 11.59 12.23 -1.27
C ALA A 154 13.02 12.39 -0.72
N GLU A 155 13.22 13.32 0.21
CA GLU A 155 14.54 13.58 0.80
C GLU A 155 15.05 12.36 1.57
N VAL A 156 14.17 11.70 2.33
CA VAL A 156 14.50 10.45 3.03
C VAL A 156 14.78 9.32 2.05
N ALA A 157 13.95 9.17 1.01
CA ALA A 157 14.16 8.14 0.00
C ALA A 157 15.52 8.30 -0.70
N GLU A 158 15.87 9.52 -1.10
CA GLU A 158 17.16 9.85 -1.72
C GLU A 158 18.32 9.60 -0.76
N ALA A 159 18.19 10.01 0.51
CA ALA A 159 19.21 9.81 1.53
C ALA A 159 19.44 8.31 1.84
N LEU A 160 18.39 7.51 1.94
CA LEU A 160 18.47 6.06 2.12
C LEU A 160 19.11 5.39 0.90
N TYR A 161 18.68 5.76 -0.31
CA TYR A 161 19.26 5.23 -1.54
C TYR A 161 20.73 5.63 -1.73
N ALA A 162 21.17 6.77 -1.23
CA ALA A 162 22.57 7.19 -1.26
C ALA A 162 23.49 6.26 -0.45
N GLN A 163 22.94 5.48 0.51
CA GLN A 163 23.68 4.48 1.28
C GLN A 163 23.79 3.16 0.52
N PRO A 164 24.97 2.74 0.01
CA PRO A 164 25.09 1.53 -0.80
C PRO A 164 24.58 0.26 -0.12
N THR A 165 24.77 0.15 1.19
CA THR A 165 24.33 -0.98 2.01
C THR A 165 22.81 -1.10 2.14
N LEU A 166 22.07 -0.03 1.89
CA LEU A 166 20.61 -0.03 2.00
C LEU A 166 19.90 -0.34 0.68
N ARG A 167 20.58 -0.22 -0.46
CA ARG A 167 19.96 -0.44 -1.80
C ARG A 167 19.53 -1.87 -2.06
N VAL A 168 20.05 -2.81 -1.29
CA VAL A 168 19.73 -4.25 -1.41
C VAL A 168 18.41 -4.62 -0.76
N PHE A 169 17.87 -3.75 0.08
CA PHE A 169 16.59 -3.94 0.75
C PHE A 169 15.45 -3.37 -0.09
N PHE A 170 14.27 -3.93 0.12
CA PHE A 170 13.08 -3.49 -0.56
C PHE A 170 12.51 -2.23 0.12
N PRO A 171 12.43 -1.09 -0.58
CA PRO A 171 11.89 0.15 -0.03
C PRO A 171 10.38 0.05 0.13
N PHE A 172 9.87 0.32 1.32
CA PHE A 172 8.45 0.26 1.64
C PHE A 172 8.01 1.53 2.39
N PRO A 173 7.68 2.61 1.66
CA PRO A 173 7.07 3.79 2.25
C PRO A 173 5.61 3.49 2.63
N SER A 174 5.24 3.80 3.87
CA SER A 174 3.88 3.56 4.37
C SER A 174 3.53 4.58 5.45
N HIS A 175 2.41 5.28 5.30
CA HIS A 175 1.88 6.24 6.29
C HIS A 175 2.91 7.29 6.75
N GLY A 176 3.71 7.80 5.83
CA GLY A 176 4.78 8.75 6.10
C GLY A 176 6.05 8.14 6.69
N ALA A 177 6.05 6.88 7.08
CA ALA A 177 7.23 6.15 7.50
C ALA A 177 7.92 5.47 6.32
N PHE A 178 9.20 5.16 6.47
CA PHE A 178 9.99 4.47 5.46
C PHE A 178 10.64 3.22 6.08
N SER A 179 10.20 2.05 5.63
CA SER A 179 10.77 0.76 6.02
C SER A 179 11.66 0.20 4.91
N LEU A 180 12.65 -0.57 5.31
CA LEU A 180 13.50 -1.36 4.41
C LEU A 180 13.30 -2.83 4.75
N LEU A 181 12.67 -3.56 3.82
CA LEU A 181 12.24 -4.92 4.06
C LEU A 181 13.22 -5.92 3.46
N THR A 182 13.34 -7.07 4.07
CA THR A 182 14.17 -8.19 3.60
C THR A 182 13.41 -9.19 2.72
N SER A 183 12.14 -8.89 2.40
CA SER A 183 11.32 -9.63 1.44
C SER A 183 10.48 -8.67 0.61
N THR A 184 10.10 -9.07 -0.61
CA THR A 184 9.32 -8.22 -1.52
C THR A 184 7.82 -8.50 -1.48
N LYS A 185 7.37 -9.50 -0.74
CA LYS A 185 5.95 -9.87 -0.52
C LYS A 185 5.71 -10.25 0.94
N ASP A 186 4.45 -10.20 1.36
CA ASP A 186 4.01 -10.69 2.67
C ASP A 186 4.26 -12.23 2.80
N PRO A 187 4.66 -12.70 3.97
CA PRO A 187 4.97 -11.96 5.18
C PRO A 187 6.26 -11.17 5.06
N PHE A 188 6.13 -9.87 5.35
CA PHE A 188 7.29 -8.98 5.38
C PHE A 188 8.08 -9.21 6.67
N TYR A 189 9.40 -9.15 6.54
CA TYR A 189 10.28 -9.24 7.69
C TYR A 189 11.07 -7.94 7.84
N GLU A 190 10.90 -7.28 9.00
CA GLU A 190 11.48 -5.99 9.32
C GLU A 190 12.61 -6.17 10.34
N GLU A 191 13.83 -6.39 9.90
CA GLU A 191 15.02 -6.38 10.77
C GLU A 191 15.75 -5.05 10.72
N VAL A 192 15.62 -4.33 9.60
CA VAL A 192 16.29 -3.05 9.38
C VAL A 192 15.51 -1.95 10.09
N PRO A 193 16.19 -1.01 10.78
CA PRO A 193 15.51 0.10 11.40
C PRO A 193 14.70 0.92 10.38
N ARG A 194 13.51 1.35 10.78
CA ARG A 194 12.64 2.20 9.96
C ARG A 194 12.81 3.67 10.30
N VAL A 195 12.55 4.53 9.34
CA VAL A 195 12.52 5.98 9.50
C VAL A 195 11.07 6.43 9.63
N VAL A 196 10.76 7.20 10.67
CA VAL A 196 9.41 7.73 10.92
C VAL A 196 9.48 9.24 11.10
N PRO A 197 8.48 10.02 10.63
CA PRO A 197 8.48 11.46 10.80
C PRO A 197 8.41 11.84 12.29
N SER A 198 9.16 12.86 12.70
CA SER A 198 9.08 13.45 14.02
C SER A 198 8.47 14.86 14.04
N GLY A 199 8.02 15.36 12.88
CA GLY A 199 7.56 16.73 12.66
C GLY A 199 8.67 17.64 12.14
N ASP A 200 8.30 18.81 11.63
CA ASP A 200 9.21 19.87 11.16
C ASP A 200 10.26 19.41 10.11
N GLY A 201 9.93 18.43 9.27
CA GLY A 201 10.88 17.87 8.29
C GLY A 201 12.01 17.04 8.91
N LEU A 202 11.90 16.68 10.19
CA LEU A 202 12.88 15.85 10.90
C LEU A 202 12.36 14.43 11.10
N TRP A 203 13.29 13.51 11.40
CA TRP A 203 13.04 12.09 11.40
C TRP A 203 13.51 11.42 12.70
N ASN A 204 12.81 10.37 13.08
CA ASN A 204 13.26 9.42 14.09
C ASN A 204 13.65 8.13 13.41
N VAL A 205 14.69 7.48 13.90
CA VAL A 205 15.07 6.12 13.51
C VAL A 205 14.64 5.17 14.62
N VAL A 206 13.83 4.19 14.26
CA VAL A 206 13.21 3.27 15.21
C VAL A 206 13.53 1.84 14.80
N LEU A 207 14.08 1.07 15.70
CA LEU A 207 14.16 -0.37 15.56
C LEU A 207 12.82 -0.96 16.00
N HIS A 208 12.08 -1.48 15.04
CA HIS A 208 10.80 -2.13 15.28
C HIS A 208 11.02 -3.64 15.25
N TRP A 209 10.91 -4.30 16.37
CA TRP A 209 10.92 -5.75 16.40
C TRP A 209 9.59 -6.26 15.84
N SER A 210 9.69 -7.19 14.91
CA SER A 210 8.65 -7.67 14.02
C SER A 210 7.24 -7.84 14.65
N ARG A 211 6.21 -7.79 13.81
CA ARG A 211 4.81 -8.16 14.12
C ARG A 211 4.67 -9.49 14.89
N TRP A 212 5.68 -10.33 14.85
CA TRP A 212 5.72 -11.65 15.49
C TRP A 212 6.21 -11.63 16.95
N SER A 213 6.67 -10.48 17.44
CA SER A 213 7.03 -10.31 18.86
C SER A 213 6.39 -9.03 19.41
N PRO A 214 5.06 -9.03 19.65
CA PRO A 214 4.34 -7.86 20.14
C PRO A 214 4.76 -7.41 21.54
N GLN A 215 5.61 -8.18 22.21
CA GLN A 215 6.08 -7.93 23.58
C GLN A 215 7.39 -7.13 23.65
N THR A 216 8.07 -6.92 22.51
CA THR A 216 9.32 -6.15 22.53
C THR A 216 9.01 -4.70 22.13
N PRO A 217 9.23 -3.73 23.04
CA PRO A 217 8.95 -2.33 22.77
C PRO A 217 9.86 -1.82 21.65
N SER A 218 9.31 -1.00 20.76
CA SER A 218 10.09 -0.28 19.75
C SER A 218 11.18 0.53 20.42
N ARG A 219 12.42 0.42 19.94
CA ARG A 219 13.56 1.16 20.43
C ARG A 219 13.88 2.32 19.50
N VAL A 220 13.85 3.54 20.01
CA VAL A 220 14.31 4.72 19.29
C VAL A 220 15.82 4.73 19.30
N LEU A 221 16.45 4.71 18.13
CA LEU A 221 17.91 4.78 17.95
C LEU A 221 18.39 6.22 17.82
N GLY A 222 17.55 7.11 17.27
CA GLY A 222 17.81 8.53 17.15
C GLY A 222 16.54 9.32 16.90
N SER A 223 16.51 10.57 17.34
CA SER A 223 15.35 11.44 17.23
C SER A 223 15.72 12.80 16.63
N ARG A 224 14.76 13.39 15.91
CA ARG A 224 14.88 14.73 15.29
C ARG A 224 16.12 14.88 14.40
N LEU A 225 16.38 13.86 13.59
CA LEU A 225 17.49 13.78 12.65
C LEU A 225 17.10 14.39 11.31
N SER A 226 18.04 14.98 10.58
CA SER A 226 17.90 15.21 9.15
C SER A 226 17.78 13.89 8.40
N ALA A 227 17.25 13.91 7.16
CA ALA A 227 17.13 12.71 6.33
C ALA A 227 18.49 12.00 6.15
N ARG A 228 19.58 12.75 5.98
CA ARG A 228 20.93 12.22 5.82
C ARG A 228 21.45 11.53 7.08
N GLU A 229 21.24 12.13 8.25
CA GLU A 229 21.64 11.55 9.54
C GLU A 229 20.81 10.29 9.83
N ALA A 230 19.49 10.33 9.56
CA ALA A 230 18.62 9.18 9.71
C ALA A 230 19.08 8.01 8.81
N ALA A 231 19.39 8.27 7.54
CA ALA A 231 19.88 7.25 6.62
C ALA A 231 21.22 6.65 7.07
N ALA A 232 22.16 7.49 7.54
CA ALA A 232 23.44 7.03 8.08
C ALA A 232 23.25 6.16 9.33
N LEU A 233 22.32 6.55 10.21
CA LEU A 233 22.02 5.79 11.43
C LEU A 233 21.36 4.43 11.10
N VAL A 234 20.45 4.40 10.12
CA VAL A 234 19.88 3.13 9.61
C VAL A 234 21.00 2.23 9.09
N ALA A 235 21.86 2.74 8.21
CA ALA A 235 22.95 1.97 7.62
C ALA A 235 23.92 1.39 8.67
N ALA A 236 24.21 2.17 9.73
CA ALA A 236 25.07 1.74 10.85
C ALA A 236 24.42 0.69 11.76
N ASN A 237 23.11 0.52 11.70
CA ASN A 237 22.36 -0.40 12.55
C ASN A 237 21.65 -1.53 11.75
N VAL A 238 22.04 -1.75 10.50
CA VAL A 238 21.63 -2.96 9.77
C VAL A 238 22.21 -4.17 10.50
N PRO A 239 21.38 -5.15 10.90
CA PRO A 239 21.89 -6.32 11.61
C PRO A 239 22.93 -7.08 10.79
N ALA A 240 23.97 -7.57 11.46
CA ALA A 240 24.98 -8.40 10.82
C ALA A 240 24.34 -9.66 10.23
N GLY A 241 24.58 -9.92 8.95
CA GLY A 241 23.98 -11.05 8.24
C GLY A 241 22.65 -10.76 7.57
N SER A 242 22.08 -9.54 7.72
CA SER A 242 20.95 -9.12 6.89
C SER A 242 21.39 -9.08 5.42
N GLY A 243 20.87 -10.01 4.64
CA GLY A 243 21.15 -10.13 3.22
C GLY A 243 20.27 -9.24 2.36
N PRO A 244 20.47 -9.27 1.03
CA PRO A 244 19.56 -8.66 0.09
C PRO A 244 18.13 -9.16 0.29
N ALA A 245 17.15 -8.29 0.01
CA ALA A 245 15.76 -8.69 0.04
C ALA A 245 15.51 -9.85 -0.94
N ILE A 246 14.84 -10.88 -0.45
CA ILE A 246 14.43 -12.02 -1.27
C ILE A 246 13.18 -11.66 -2.06
N GLU A 247 13.09 -12.12 -3.30
CA GLU A 247 11.87 -11.99 -4.08
C GLU A 247 10.85 -13.02 -3.62
N GLY A 248 9.68 -12.53 -3.23
CA GLY A 248 8.63 -13.32 -2.59
C GLY A 248 8.47 -12.98 -1.10
N GLY A 249 7.59 -13.72 -0.43
CA GLY A 249 7.41 -13.62 1.01
C GLY A 249 8.56 -14.29 1.77
N TRP A 250 8.80 -13.83 2.99
CA TRP A 250 9.80 -14.48 3.85
C TRP A 250 9.42 -15.94 4.12
N PRO A 251 10.32 -16.90 3.89
CA PRO A 251 10.02 -18.29 4.18
C PRO A 251 9.77 -18.41 5.70
N HIS A 252 8.55 -18.85 6.08
CA HIS A 252 8.27 -19.14 7.47
C HIS A 252 9.31 -20.13 7.99
N PRO A 253 9.92 -19.87 9.16
CA PRO A 253 10.69 -20.91 9.82
C PRO A 253 9.73 -22.07 10.05
N THR A 254 10.03 -23.23 9.47
CA THR A 254 9.27 -24.46 9.68
C THR A 254 9.15 -24.65 11.19
N PRO A 255 7.94 -24.80 11.78
CA PRO A 255 7.81 -25.06 13.20
C PRO A 255 8.53 -26.37 13.50
N GLY A 256 9.70 -26.30 14.12
CA GLY A 256 10.48 -27.49 14.47
C GLY A 256 12.02 -27.36 14.46
N CYS A 257 12.58 -26.31 13.90
CA CYS A 257 14.03 -26.07 14.05
C CYS A 257 14.29 -25.10 15.21
N ARG A 258 14.33 -25.63 16.41
CA ARG A 258 15.06 -25.11 17.58
C ARG A 258 15.90 -26.20 18.16
#